data_11d65558c3552d013873993fa7cee48b
#
_entry.id   11d65558c3552d013873993fa7cee48b
#
_cell.length_a   1.000
_cell.length_b   1.000
_cell.length_c   1.000
_cell.angle_alpha   90.00
_cell.angle_beta   90.00
_cell.angle_gamma   90.00
#
_symmetry.space_group_name_H-M   'P 1'
#
loop_
_entity.id
_entity.type
_entity.pdbx_description
1 polymer ?
#
loop_
_entity_poly.entity_id
_entity_poly.type
_entity_poly.pdbx_seq_one_letter_code
_entity_poly.pdbx_strand_id
1 'polypeptide(L)'
;MVTGADGFIGSHLTEALVRAGYDVRAFVLYNSFGSWGWLDRCEADVRNKFEVFAGDIRDPNGVRAAVKGCDAVLHLAALIAIPYSYHSPDTYVDTNIKGTLNIVQAARELGVQRVIHTSTSEVYGTARYVPITEDHPLQGQSPYSASKIGADQIAMSFYTSFATPVVILRPFNTYGPRQSARAVIPTIITQIAHGLRRIKLGALHPTRDFNYVSDTVAGFICALRSQTGIGEVVNLGSNFEISIGDAARAIAEVMGVEIELLSDKQRLRPDKSEVERLWADNSKARKLLDWQPQYGGLDGFRRGLSATVEWFKEPANLRSYRSDIYNL
;
A
#
# COMPACT_ATOMS: atom_id res chain seq x y z
N MET A 1 8.77 -14.80 3.04
CA MET A 1 9.11 -13.58 3.80
C MET A 1 8.21 -12.42 3.34
N VAL A 2 7.77 -11.56 4.28
CA VAL A 2 7.05 -10.31 3.99
C VAL A 2 7.91 -9.16 4.48
N THR A 3 8.32 -8.22 3.61
CA THR A 3 9.03 -7.01 4.03
C THR A 3 8.05 -5.86 4.28
N GLY A 4 8.36 -4.96 5.23
CA GLY A 4 7.40 -3.94 5.66
C GLY A 4 6.19 -4.54 6.38
N ALA A 5 6.40 -5.69 7.01
CA ALA A 5 5.36 -6.43 7.74
C ALA A 5 4.79 -5.65 8.93
N ASP A 6 5.55 -4.70 9.48
CA ASP A 6 5.17 -3.78 10.55
C ASP A 6 4.17 -2.69 10.10
N GLY A 7 4.04 -2.49 8.77
CA GLY A 7 3.19 -1.46 8.17
C GLY A 7 1.71 -1.84 8.04
N PHE A 8 0.94 -0.92 7.45
CA PHE A 8 -0.49 -1.07 7.23
C PHE A 8 -0.84 -2.34 6.43
N ILE A 9 -0.48 -2.41 5.15
CA ILE A 9 -0.81 -3.56 4.28
C ILE A 9 -0.02 -4.80 4.74
N GLY A 10 1.27 -4.63 5.11
CA GLY A 10 2.14 -5.73 5.49
C GLY A 10 1.64 -6.51 6.71
N SER A 11 1.08 -5.84 7.72
CA SER A 11 0.53 -6.52 8.90
C SER A 11 -0.71 -7.34 8.58
N HIS A 12 -1.64 -6.81 7.77
CA HIS A 12 -2.79 -7.58 7.29
C HIS A 12 -2.37 -8.78 6.43
N LEU A 13 -1.39 -8.59 5.55
CA LEU A 13 -0.86 -9.65 4.71
C LEU A 13 -0.17 -10.75 5.52
N THR A 14 0.63 -10.37 6.53
CA THR A 14 1.26 -11.33 7.46
C THR A 14 0.22 -12.18 8.17
N GLU A 15 -0.82 -11.56 8.73
CA GLU A 15 -1.91 -12.29 9.39
C GLU A 15 -2.66 -13.22 8.42
N ALA A 16 -2.97 -12.75 7.22
CA ALA A 16 -3.68 -13.54 6.23
C ALA A 16 -2.86 -14.75 5.74
N LEU A 17 -1.55 -14.59 5.55
CA LEU A 17 -0.66 -15.68 5.18
C LEU A 17 -0.56 -16.72 6.29
N VAL A 18 -0.42 -16.30 7.54
CA VAL A 18 -0.41 -17.23 8.70
C VAL A 18 -1.71 -18.02 8.78
N ARG A 19 -2.88 -17.34 8.63
CA ARG A 19 -4.19 -18.01 8.63
C ARG A 19 -4.38 -18.96 7.43
N ALA A 20 -3.72 -18.67 6.31
CA ALA A 20 -3.69 -19.53 5.13
C ALA A 20 -2.69 -20.70 5.25
N GLY A 21 -2.01 -20.85 6.40
CA GLY A 21 -1.11 -21.98 6.69
C GLY A 21 0.31 -21.83 6.15
N TYR A 22 0.74 -20.60 5.78
CA TYR A 22 2.11 -20.36 5.38
C TYR A 22 3.03 -20.13 6.60
N ASP A 23 4.26 -20.62 6.52
CA ASP A 23 5.34 -20.23 7.43
C ASP A 23 5.83 -18.83 7.03
N VAL A 24 5.64 -17.84 7.92
CA VAL A 24 5.89 -16.44 7.61
C VAL A 24 7.09 -15.90 8.39
N ARG A 25 8.06 -15.33 7.67
CA ARG A 25 9.07 -14.46 8.23
C ARG A 25 8.66 -13.00 7.96
N ALA A 26 8.37 -12.27 9.03
CA ALA A 26 8.00 -10.86 9.02
C ALA A 26 9.28 -10.01 9.12
N PHE A 27 9.71 -9.39 8.01
CA PHE A 27 10.83 -8.46 8.02
C PHE A 27 10.30 -7.07 8.37
N VAL A 28 10.70 -6.56 9.53
CA VAL A 28 10.28 -5.28 10.11
C VAL A 28 11.44 -4.30 10.15
N LEU A 29 11.15 -2.99 10.09
CA LEU A 29 12.20 -1.98 10.23
C LEU A 29 12.73 -1.98 11.68
N TYR A 30 14.06 -2.14 11.83
CA TYR A 30 14.70 -2.00 13.13
C TYR A 30 14.46 -0.63 13.74
N ASN A 31 14.04 -0.60 15.00
CA ASN A 31 13.90 0.61 15.79
C ASN A 31 14.32 0.34 17.26
N SER A 32 14.73 1.41 17.96
CA SER A 32 15.18 1.32 19.36
C SER A 32 14.04 1.17 20.38
N PHE A 33 12.79 1.23 19.94
CA PHE A 33 11.63 1.13 20.83
C PHE A 33 11.17 -0.31 21.07
N GLY A 34 11.78 -1.30 20.40
CA GLY A 34 11.40 -2.71 20.51
C GLY A 34 9.98 -2.98 20.01
N SER A 35 9.49 -2.17 19.06
CA SER A 35 8.16 -2.29 18.48
C SER A 35 8.23 -2.90 17.08
N TRP A 36 7.27 -3.77 16.80
CA TRP A 36 7.04 -4.36 15.48
C TRP A 36 5.82 -3.72 14.79
N GLY A 37 5.55 -2.45 15.10
CA GLY A 37 4.46 -1.67 14.51
C GLY A 37 3.09 -2.31 14.74
N TRP A 38 2.33 -2.51 13.66
CA TRP A 38 1.00 -3.11 13.77
C TRP A 38 1.01 -4.59 14.14
N LEU A 39 2.13 -5.30 14.00
CA LEU A 39 2.25 -6.69 14.43
C LEU A 39 2.19 -6.86 15.95
N ASP A 40 2.53 -5.82 16.73
CA ASP A 40 2.38 -5.82 18.19
C ASP A 40 0.90 -5.97 18.62
N ARG A 41 -0.03 -5.63 17.73
CA ARG A 41 -1.47 -5.64 17.95
C ARG A 41 -2.22 -6.72 17.15
N CYS A 42 -1.50 -7.67 16.54
CA CYS A 42 -2.15 -8.79 15.89
C CYS A 42 -2.83 -9.71 16.92
N GLU A 43 -3.86 -10.41 16.46
CA GLU A 43 -4.63 -11.32 17.31
C GLU A 43 -3.78 -12.46 17.85
N ALA A 44 -4.16 -12.98 19.03
CA ALA A 44 -3.38 -13.99 19.75
C ALA A 44 -3.18 -15.29 18.96
N ASP A 45 -4.16 -15.64 18.10
CA ASP A 45 -4.10 -16.81 17.23
C ASP A 45 -3.01 -16.73 16.14
N VAL A 46 -2.53 -15.53 15.86
CA VAL A 46 -1.50 -15.24 14.82
C VAL A 46 -0.17 -14.88 15.44
N ARG A 47 -0.17 -14.14 16.55
CA ARG A 47 1.02 -13.47 17.13
C ARG A 47 2.26 -14.37 17.29
N ASN A 48 2.09 -15.63 17.64
CA ASN A 48 3.17 -16.57 17.89
C ASN A 48 3.43 -17.54 16.72
N LYS A 49 2.85 -17.26 15.54
CA LYS A 49 2.92 -18.15 14.38
C LYS A 49 3.72 -17.58 13.21
N PHE A 50 4.52 -16.55 13.45
CA PHE A 50 5.47 -16.01 12.48
C PHE A 50 6.80 -15.67 13.16
N GLU A 51 7.87 -15.76 12.39
CA GLU A 51 9.21 -15.32 12.79
C GLU A 51 9.36 -13.83 12.51
N VAL A 52 9.94 -13.06 13.44
CA VAL A 52 10.27 -11.65 13.21
C VAL A 52 11.75 -11.50 12.92
N PHE A 53 12.08 -10.82 11.84
CA PHE A 53 13.44 -10.41 11.48
C PHE A 53 13.48 -8.88 11.43
N ALA A 54 14.16 -8.25 12.40
CA ALA A 54 14.35 -6.81 12.44
C ALA A 54 15.59 -6.41 11.62
N GLY A 55 15.41 -5.50 10.66
CA GLY A 55 16.50 -5.09 9.76
C GLY A 55 16.15 -3.84 8.93
N ASP A 56 17.02 -3.52 7.99
CA ASP A 56 16.83 -2.42 7.03
C ASP A 56 17.02 -2.96 5.61
N ILE A 57 16.07 -2.72 4.72
CA ILE A 57 16.16 -3.19 3.33
C ILE A 57 17.30 -2.54 2.54
N ARG A 58 17.88 -1.45 3.04
CA ARG A 58 19.04 -0.78 2.45
C ARG A 58 20.34 -1.53 2.73
N ASP A 59 20.36 -2.42 3.76
CA ASP A 59 21.50 -3.29 4.06
C ASP A 59 21.44 -4.60 3.25
N PRO A 60 22.30 -4.79 2.24
CA PRO A 60 22.29 -6.01 1.42
C PRO A 60 22.62 -7.28 2.21
N ASN A 61 23.44 -7.17 3.26
CA ASN A 61 23.82 -8.33 4.07
C ASN A 61 22.65 -8.79 4.95
N GLY A 62 21.97 -7.85 5.62
CA GLY A 62 20.78 -8.12 6.41
C GLY A 62 19.63 -8.68 5.55
N VAL A 63 19.42 -8.11 4.36
CA VAL A 63 18.44 -8.62 3.40
C VAL A 63 18.76 -10.05 2.97
N ARG A 64 20.03 -10.34 2.62
CA ARG A 64 20.45 -11.69 2.22
C ARG A 64 20.24 -12.70 3.36
N ALA A 65 20.59 -12.32 4.60
CA ALA A 65 20.34 -13.17 5.76
C ALA A 65 18.86 -13.45 5.98
N ALA A 66 18.00 -12.43 5.82
CA ALA A 66 16.56 -12.55 5.97
C ALA A 66 15.89 -13.39 4.87
N VAL A 67 16.36 -13.31 3.62
CA VAL A 67 15.83 -14.08 2.48
C VAL A 67 16.23 -15.55 2.53
N LYS A 68 17.35 -15.88 3.19
CA LYS A 68 17.86 -17.26 3.27
C LYS A 68 16.82 -18.22 3.85
N GLY A 69 16.51 -19.28 3.10
CA GLY A 69 15.53 -20.29 3.46
C GLY A 69 14.07 -19.91 3.21
N CYS A 70 13.81 -18.81 2.50
CA CYS A 70 12.47 -18.44 2.07
C CYS A 70 12.21 -18.88 0.63
N ASP A 71 11.07 -19.51 0.37
CA ASP A 71 10.62 -19.88 -0.98
C ASP A 71 10.09 -18.68 -1.76
N ALA A 72 9.51 -17.69 -1.05
CA ALA A 72 8.92 -16.51 -1.64
C ALA A 72 9.22 -15.25 -0.84
N VAL A 73 9.29 -14.10 -1.54
CA VAL A 73 9.42 -12.76 -0.96
C VAL A 73 8.29 -11.87 -1.45
N LEU A 74 7.48 -11.36 -0.52
CA LEU A 74 6.48 -10.34 -0.76
C LEU A 74 7.08 -9.01 -0.28
N HIS A 75 7.50 -8.18 -1.23
CA HIS A 75 8.28 -6.97 -0.95
C HIS A 75 7.39 -5.73 -0.88
N LEU A 76 7.02 -5.33 0.35
CA LEU A 76 6.19 -4.16 0.63
C LEU A 76 6.95 -3.01 1.30
N ALA A 77 8.15 -3.26 1.85
CA ALA A 77 8.95 -2.23 2.52
C ALA A 77 9.27 -1.09 1.55
N ALA A 78 8.81 0.12 1.87
CA ALA A 78 9.02 1.32 1.06
C ALA A 78 8.74 2.59 1.88
N LEU A 79 9.33 3.70 1.49
CA LEU A 79 8.85 5.02 1.86
C LEU A 79 7.74 5.42 0.88
N ILE A 80 6.57 5.84 1.40
CA ILE A 80 5.35 6.02 0.59
C ILE A 80 4.73 7.42 0.67
N ALA A 81 5.11 8.25 1.66
CA ALA A 81 4.50 9.56 1.87
C ALA A 81 4.92 10.57 0.79
N ILE A 82 4.03 10.90 -0.15
CA ILE A 82 4.33 11.86 -1.23
C ILE A 82 4.83 13.20 -0.67
N PRO A 83 4.17 13.84 0.33
CA PRO A 83 4.66 15.11 0.88
C PRO A 83 6.06 15.02 1.48
N TYR A 84 6.39 13.92 2.17
CA TYR A 84 7.72 13.72 2.72
C TYR A 84 8.77 13.51 1.62
N SER A 85 8.41 12.96 0.47
CA SER A 85 9.34 12.78 -0.64
C SER A 85 9.88 14.10 -1.22
N TYR A 86 9.18 15.21 -1.01
CA TYR A 86 9.67 16.54 -1.40
C TYR A 86 10.80 17.05 -0.47
N HIS A 87 10.81 16.60 0.78
CA HIS A 87 11.79 17.00 1.79
C HIS A 87 13.04 16.11 1.79
N SER A 88 12.86 14.83 1.47
CA SER A 88 13.93 13.84 1.58
C SER A 88 13.96 12.89 0.37
N PRO A 89 14.11 13.40 -0.88
CA PRO A 89 14.03 12.55 -2.08
C PRO A 89 15.13 11.48 -2.13
N ASP A 90 16.31 11.75 -1.61
CA ASP A 90 17.44 10.82 -1.57
C ASP A 90 17.08 9.53 -0.80
N THR A 91 16.43 9.67 0.35
CA THR A 91 16.01 8.50 1.14
C THR A 91 14.98 7.62 0.41
N TYR A 92 14.20 8.20 -0.52
CA TYR A 92 13.29 7.44 -1.38
C TYR A 92 14.04 6.62 -2.44
N VAL A 93 15.11 7.16 -2.99
CA VAL A 93 15.99 6.42 -3.92
C VAL A 93 16.65 5.26 -3.18
N ASP A 94 17.27 5.53 -2.03
CA ASP A 94 17.94 4.50 -1.24
C ASP A 94 16.98 3.41 -0.75
N THR A 95 15.80 3.78 -0.26
CA THR A 95 14.86 2.81 0.28
C THR A 95 14.12 2.07 -0.84
N ASN A 96 13.53 2.79 -1.79
CA ASN A 96 12.61 2.19 -2.75
C ASN A 96 13.37 1.53 -3.93
N ILE A 97 14.40 2.17 -4.47
CA ILE A 97 15.15 1.62 -5.61
C ILE A 97 16.23 0.65 -5.12
N LYS A 98 17.15 1.12 -4.27
CA LYS A 98 18.26 0.29 -3.79
C LYS A 98 17.79 -0.85 -2.88
N GLY A 99 16.79 -0.58 -2.03
CA GLY A 99 16.15 -1.64 -1.25
C GLY A 99 15.53 -2.74 -2.12
N THR A 100 14.84 -2.38 -3.20
CA THR A 100 14.32 -3.34 -4.19
C THR A 100 15.46 -4.11 -4.87
N LEU A 101 16.54 -3.43 -5.27
CA LEU A 101 17.73 -4.08 -5.82
C LEU A 101 18.28 -5.15 -4.87
N ASN A 102 18.44 -4.83 -3.58
CA ASN A 102 18.92 -5.77 -2.58
C ASN A 102 18.03 -7.01 -2.47
N ILE A 103 16.71 -6.82 -2.51
CA ILE A 103 15.72 -7.93 -2.46
C ILE A 103 15.84 -8.84 -3.68
N VAL A 104 15.81 -8.27 -4.90
CA VAL A 104 15.83 -9.11 -6.13
C VAL A 104 17.21 -9.76 -6.34
N GLN A 105 18.28 -9.11 -5.93
CA GLN A 105 19.63 -9.68 -5.95
C GLN A 105 19.74 -10.88 -4.99
N ALA A 106 19.31 -10.72 -3.73
CA ALA A 106 19.29 -11.79 -2.76
C ALA A 106 18.38 -12.96 -3.20
N ALA A 107 17.21 -12.64 -3.76
CA ALA A 107 16.28 -13.64 -4.28
C ALA A 107 16.91 -14.47 -5.41
N ARG A 108 17.59 -13.80 -6.36
CA ARG A 108 18.33 -14.47 -7.45
C ARG A 108 19.44 -15.38 -6.90
N GLU A 109 20.29 -14.87 -6.02
CA GLU A 109 21.44 -15.60 -5.48
C GLU A 109 21.03 -16.82 -4.66
N LEU A 110 19.90 -16.75 -3.98
CA LEU A 110 19.39 -17.80 -3.10
C LEU A 110 18.34 -18.71 -3.76
N GLY A 111 18.04 -18.49 -5.04
CA GLY A 111 17.10 -19.33 -5.80
C GLY A 111 15.67 -19.23 -5.33
N VAL A 112 15.21 -18.04 -4.87
CA VAL A 112 13.82 -17.81 -4.45
C VAL A 112 12.86 -18.08 -5.60
N GLN A 113 11.79 -18.82 -5.35
CA GLN A 113 10.85 -19.27 -6.36
C GLN A 113 9.81 -18.21 -6.76
N ARG A 114 9.63 -17.15 -5.95
CA ARG A 114 8.69 -16.07 -6.21
C ARG A 114 9.09 -14.76 -5.52
N VAL A 115 9.14 -13.68 -6.29
CA VAL A 115 9.24 -12.31 -5.75
C VAL A 115 8.02 -11.54 -6.18
N ILE A 116 7.24 -11.03 -5.22
CA ILE A 116 6.12 -10.14 -5.49
C ILE A 116 6.54 -8.74 -5.08
N HIS A 117 6.83 -7.89 -6.06
CA HIS A 117 7.19 -6.50 -5.85
C HIS A 117 5.94 -5.64 -5.77
N THR A 118 5.83 -4.86 -4.71
CA THR A 118 4.74 -3.91 -4.53
C THR A 118 5.09 -2.58 -5.18
N SER A 119 4.38 -2.23 -6.23
CA SER A 119 4.40 -0.91 -6.88
C SER A 119 3.24 -0.04 -6.38
N THR A 120 2.71 0.84 -7.21
CA THR A 120 1.62 1.76 -6.89
C THR A 120 0.96 2.29 -8.16
N SER A 121 -0.32 2.68 -8.09
CA SER A 121 -1.00 3.42 -9.16
C SER A 121 -0.39 4.81 -9.43
N GLU A 122 0.32 5.40 -8.46
CA GLU A 122 0.97 6.72 -8.61
C GLU A 122 2.08 6.75 -9.69
N VAL A 123 2.56 5.57 -10.15
CA VAL A 123 3.51 5.47 -11.27
C VAL A 123 2.92 5.92 -12.59
N TYR A 124 1.61 5.90 -12.74
CA TYR A 124 0.90 6.36 -13.95
C TYR A 124 0.77 7.87 -14.05
N GLY A 125 0.88 8.59 -12.92
CA GLY A 125 0.54 10.00 -12.84
C GLY A 125 -0.93 10.24 -13.15
N THR A 126 -1.26 11.45 -13.59
CA THR A 126 -2.62 11.79 -14.05
C THR A 126 -2.99 10.96 -15.29
N ALA A 127 -4.10 10.27 -15.21
CA ALA A 127 -4.57 9.38 -16.27
C ALA A 127 -4.72 10.10 -17.61
N ARG A 128 -4.12 9.55 -18.67
CA ARG A 128 -4.33 10.00 -20.05
C ARG A 128 -5.58 9.38 -20.66
N TYR A 129 -5.96 8.20 -20.18
CA TYR A 129 -7.20 7.50 -20.49
C TYR A 129 -7.61 6.64 -19.29
N VAL A 130 -8.87 6.31 -19.20
CA VAL A 130 -9.44 5.48 -18.14
C VAL A 130 -10.43 4.47 -18.75
N PRO A 131 -10.60 3.31 -18.11
CA PRO A 131 -9.81 2.83 -16.97
C PRO A 131 -8.34 2.61 -17.33
N ILE A 132 -7.43 2.74 -16.35
CA ILE A 132 -5.98 2.62 -16.53
C ILE A 132 -5.61 1.14 -16.65
N THR A 133 -5.09 0.74 -17.81
CA THR A 133 -4.48 -0.57 -18.02
C THR A 133 -2.99 -0.54 -17.66
N GLU A 134 -2.34 -1.71 -17.59
CA GLU A 134 -0.90 -1.81 -17.29
C GLU A 134 0.00 -1.24 -18.41
N ASP A 135 -0.54 -1.09 -19.62
CA ASP A 135 0.14 -0.48 -20.78
C ASP A 135 0.11 1.06 -20.76
N HIS A 136 -0.61 1.65 -19.77
CA HIS A 136 -0.64 3.10 -19.61
C HIS A 136 0.78 3.65 -19.39
N PRO A 137 1.17 4.76 -20.04
CA PRO A 137 2.48 5.36 -19.85
C PRO A 137 2.79 5.69 -18.40
N LEU A 138 4.03 5.43 -17.97
CA LEU A 138 4.51 5.78 -16.64
C LEU A 138 4.91 7.26 -16.61
N GLN A 139 4.46 7.98 -15.58
CA GLN A 139 4.72 9.39 -15.39
C GLN A 139 4.91 9.71 -13.90
N GLY A 140 6.17 9.84 -13.48
CA GLY A 140 6.51 10.18 -12.09
C GLY A 140 6.28 11.67 -11.81
N GLN A 141 5.15 12.01 -11.17
CA GLN A 141 4.80 13.39 -10.79
C GLN A 141 5.30 13.79 -9.40
N SER A 142 6.01 12.90 -8.70
CA SER A 142 6.65 13.16 -7.41
C SER A 142 7.93 12.34 -7.27
N PRO A 143 8.87 12.71 -6.37
CA PRO A 143 10.04 11.87 -6.09
C PRO A 143 9.64 10.46 -5.63
N TYR A 144 8.51 10.31 -4.87
CA TYR A 144 7.96 9.01 -4.53
C TYR A 144 7.61 8.18 -5.77
N SER A 145 6.75 8.71 -6.65
CA SER A 145 6.33 7.96 -7.84
C SER A 145 7.50 7.65 -8.77
N ALA A 146 8.44 8.58 -8.94
CA ALA A 146 9.66 8.35 -9.70
C ALA A 146 10.52 7.22 -9.11
N SER A 147 10.67 7.16 -7.77
CA SER A 147 11.39 6.09 -7.10
C SER A 147 10.69 4.72 -7.26
N LYS A 148 9.36 4.69 -7.29
CA LYS A 148 8.60 3.46 -7.53
C LYS A 148 8.71 2.99 -8.98
N ILE A 149 8.73 3.91 -9.96
CA ILE A 149 9.03 3.57 -11.36
C ILE A 149 10.42 2.96 -11.46
N GLY A 150 11.44 3.57 -10.83
CA GLY A 150 12.80 3.03 -10.80
C GLY A 150 12.86 1.62 -10.18
N ALA A 151 12.15 1.41 -9.07
CA ALA A 151 12.04 0.11 -8.41
C ALA A 151 11.37 -0.94 -9.31
N ASP A 152 10.28 -0.59 -10.01
CA ASP A 152 9.60 -1.47 -10.98
C ASP A 152 10.57 -1.90 -12.08
N GLN A 153 11.33 -0.95 -12.64
CA GLN A 153 12.29 -1.24 -13.72
C GLN A 153 13.43 -2.14 -13.23
N ILE A 154 13.96 -1.92 -12.03
CA ILE A 154 14.96 -2.80 -11.41
C ILE A 154 14.38 -4.20 -11.24
N ALA A 155 13.21 -4.35 -10.64
CA ALA A 155 12.59 -5.65 -10.41
C ALA A 155 12.34 -6.41 -11.73
N MET A 156 11.78 -5.73 -12.73
CA MET A 156 11.51 -6.32 -14.05
C MET A 156 12.80 -6.69 -14.81
N SER A 157 13.85 -5.88 -14.69
CA SER A 157 15.14 -6.18 -15.34
C SER A 157 15.75 -7.50 -14.83
N PHE A 158 15.52 -7.85 -13.56
CA PHE A 158 15.96 -9.14 -13.01
C PHE A 158 15.20 -10.34 -13.58
N TYR A 159 13.91 -10.17 -13.89
CA TYR A 159 13.16 -11.18 -14.64
C TYR A 159 13.72 -11.32 -16.05
N THR A 160 13.85 -10.21 -16.78
CA THR A 160 14.25 -10.21 -18.19
C THR A 160 15.69 -10.72 -18.38
N SER A 161 16.63 -10.29 -17.51
CA SER A 161 18.05 -10.61 -17.67
C SER A 161 18.47 -11.92 -17.03
N PHE A 162 17.80 -12.34 -15.95
CA PHE A 162 18.24 -13.46 -15.12
C PHE A 162 17.15 -14.48 -14.84
N ALA A 163 15.96 -14.34 -15.44
CA ALA A 163 14.80 -15.20 -15.20
C ALA A 163 14.40 -15.29 -13.71
N THR A 164 14.73 -14.27 -12.89
CA THR A 164 14.25 -14.19 -11.50
C THR A 164 12.73 -14.10 -11.52
N PRO A 165 11.97 -14.95 -10.80
CA PRO A 165 10.52 -15.07 -10.94
C PRO A 165 9.79 -13.91 -10.24
N VAL A 166 9.78 -12.73 -10.85
CA VAL A 166 9.18 -11.49 -10.35
C VAL A 166 7.75 -11.34 -10.85
N VAL A 167 6.87 -10.86 -9.98
CA VAL A 167 5.54 -10.32 -10.29
C VAL A 167 5.49 -8.90 -9.73
N ILE A 168 5.03 -7.94 -10.51
CA ILE A 168 4.82 -6.56 -10.02
C ILE A 168 3.34 -6.34 -9.81
N LEU A 169 2.94 -6.03 -8.57
CA LEU A 169 1.58 -5.61 -8.26
C LEU A 169 1.51 -4.09 -8.11
N ARG A 170 0.54 -3.46 -8.75
CA ARG A 170 0.22 -2.04 -8.65
C ARG A 170 -1.12 -1.84 -7.93
N PRO A 171 -1.13 -1.88 -6.58
CA PRO A 171 -2.34 -1.54 -5.83
C PRO A 171 -2.74 -0.10 -6.11
N PHE A 172 -4.04 0.11 -6.35
CA PHE A 172 -4.64 1.43 -6.30
C PHE A 172 -4.85 1.84 -4.85
N ASN A 173 -5.41 3.01 -4.58
CA ASN A 173 -5.42 3.60 -3.24
C ASN A 173 -6.00 2.65 -2.19
N THR A 174 -5.16 1.84 -1.57
CA THR A 174 -5.59 0.90 -0.52
C THR A 174 -6.02 1.66 0.73
N TYR A 175 -7.17 1.28 1.31
CA TYR A 175 -7.69 1.86 2.55
C TYR A 175 -8.20 0.78 3.50
N GLY A 176 -8.32 1.11 4.78
CA GLY A 176 -8.82 0.19 5.80
C GLY A 176 -8.27 0.43 7.20
N PRO A 177 -8.54 -0.48 8.15
CA PRO A 177 -7.94 -0.49 9.48
C PRO A 177 -6.42 -0.38 9.44
N ARG A 178 -5.80 0.30 10.42
CA ARG A 178 -4.34 0.52 10.53
C ARG A 178 -3.72 1.47 9.50
N GLN A 179 -4.51 2.04 8.60
CA GLN A 179 -3.97 3.00 7.63
C GLN A 179 -3.49 4.28 8.32
N SER A 180 -2.34 4.79 7.91
CA SER A 180 -1.76 6.02 8.48
C SER A 180 -2.64 7.25 8.22
N ALA A 181 -2.74 8.15 9.19
CA ALA A 181 -3.41 9.45 9.06
C ALA A 181 -2.76 10.42 8.06
N ARG A 182 -1.72 9.98 7.33
CA ARG A 182 -1.21 10.67 6.13
C ARG A 182 -2.13 10.49 4.92
N ALA A 183 -2.94 9.44 4.90
CA ALA A 183 -3.91 9.17 3.85
C ALA A 183 -5.26 9.86 4.13
N VAL A 184 -6.01 10.16 3.08
CA VAL A 184 -7.22 10.99 3.16
C VAL A 184 -8.33 10.35 3.99
N ILE A 185 -8.61 9.06 3.82
CA ILE A 185 -9.70 8.37 4.54
C ILE A 185 -9.48 8.39 6.06
N PRO A 186 -8.34 7.92 6.62
CA PRO A 186 -8.11 8.02 8.05
C PRO A 186 -8.00 9.47 8.54
N THR A 187 -7.51 10.41 7.72
CA THR A 187 -7.52 11.84 8.07
C THR A 187 -8.94 12.35 8.33
N ILE A 188 -9.91 12.00 7.48
CA ILE A 188 -11.30 12.41 7.64
C ILE A 188 -11.90 11.73 8.88
N ILE A 189 -11.78 10.41 8.98
CA ILE A 189 -12.34 9.62 10.08
C ILE A 189 -11.81 10.13 11.44
N THR A 190 -10.51 10.36 11.55
CA THR A 190 -9.91 10.80 12.81
C THR A 190 -10.34 12.22 13.21
N GLN A 191 -10.46 13.14 12.25
CA GLN A 191 -11.01 14.48 12.53
C GLN A 191 -12.44 14.40 13.07
N ILE A 192 -13.31 13.61 12.40
CA ILE A 192 -14.70 13.43 12.83
C ILE A 192 -14.78 12.73 14.20
N ALA A 193 -13.99 11.67 14.42
CA ALA A 193 -13.95 10.91 15.67
C ALA A 193 -13.48 11.76 16.87
N HIS A 194 -12.63 12.78 16.65
CA HIS A 194 -12.25 13.78 17.65
C HIS A 194 -13.26 14.94 17.78
N GLY A 195 -14.45 14.82 17.21
CA GLY A 195 -15.53 15.79 17.37
C GLY A 195 -15.51 16.95 16.38
N LEU A 196 -14.57 17.00 15.45
CA LEU A 196 -14.53 18.07 14.45
C LEU A 196 -15.66 17.89 13.43
N ARG A 197 -16.27 19.02 13.00
CA ARG A 197 -17.28 19.04 11.94
C ARG A 197 -16.83 19.89 10.75
N ARG A 198 -15.79 20.66 10.91
CA ARG A 198 -15.10 21.42 9.85
C ARG A 198 -13.83 20.66 9.49
N ILE A 199 -13.88 19.90 8.40
CA ILE A 199 -12.84 18.93 8.01
C ILE A 199 -11.87 19.60 7.06
N LYS A 200 -10.59 19.66 7.44
CA LYS A 200 -9.51 20.25 6.65
C LYS A 200 -8.94 19.23 5.69
N LEU A 201 -9.04 19.50 4.39
CA LEU A 201 -8.52 18.68 3.30
C LEU A 201 -7.74 19.51 2.30
N GLY A 202 -6.98 18.86 1.41
CA GLY A 202 -6.39 19.46 0.23
C GLY A 202 -7.40 19.63 -0.90
N ALA A 203 -7.02 19.28 -2.13
CA ALA A 203 -7.91 19.30 -3.29
C ALA A 203 -9.06 18.28 -3.15
N LEU A 204 -10.28 18.70 -3.47
CA LEU A 204 -11.50 17.87 -3.32
C LEU A 204 -11.94 17.21 -4.63
N HIS A 205 -11.53 17.76 -5.78
CA HIS A 205 -11.94 17.31 -7.11
C HIS A 205 -11.22 16.07 -7.63
N PRO A 206 -9.95 15.76 -7.26
CA PRO A 206 -9.29 14.58 -7.77
C PRO A 206 -10.07 13.31 -7.44
N THR A 207 -10.08 12.37 -8.39
CA THR A 207 -10.74 11.08 -8.21
C THR A 207 -9.73 9.96 -7.96
N ARG A 208 -10.15 9.00 -7.15
CA ARG A 208 -9.35 7.83 -6.77
C ARG A 208 -10.16 6.55 -6.85
N ASP A 209 -9.52 5.48 -7.25
CA ASP A 209 -10.00 4.13 -7.07
C ASP A 209 -9.51 3.64 -5.70
N PHE A 210 -10.44 3.52 -4.75
CA PHE A 210 -10.14 3.05 -3.40
C PHE A 210 -10.36 1.54 -3.29
N ASN A 211 -9.29 0.80 -3.02
CA ASN A 211 -9.31 -0.64 -2.87
C ASN A 211 -9.23 -1.04 -1.39
N TYR A 212 -10.20 -1.80 -0.89
CA TYR A 212 -10.21 -2.17 0.53
C TYR A 212 -9.05 -3.12 0.84
N VAL A 213 -8.46 -3.00 2.02
CA VAL A 213 -7.21 -3.70 2.39
C VAL A 213 -7.30 -5.22 2.26
N SER A 214 -8.45 -5.83 2.55
CA SER A 214 -8.62 -7.28 2.38
C SER A 214 -8.53 -7.70 0.91
N ASP A 215 -9.04 -6.88 -0.01
CA ASP A 215 -8.96 -7.15 -1.44
C ASP A 215 -7.52 -7.00 -1.95
N THR A 216 -6.80 -5.98 -1.47
CA THR A 216 -5.37 -5.83 -1.76
C THR A 216 -4.59 -7.06 -1.27
N VAL A 217 -4.80 -7.48 -0.03
CA VAL A 217 -4.15 -8.67 0.57
C VAL A 217 -4.49 -9.95 -0.21
N ALA A 218 -5.75 -10.13 -0.60
CA ALA A 218 -6.16 -11.25 -1.44
C ALA A 218 -5.41 -11.25 -2.78
N GLY A 219 -5.20 -10.08 -3.40
CA GLY A 219 -4.41 -9.93 -4.62
C GLY A 219 -2.97 -10.41 -4.47
N PHE A 220 -2.32 -10.11 -3.33
CA PHE A 220 -0.98 -10.64 -3.02
C PHE A 220 -0.97 -12.16 -2.89
N ILE A 221 -1.96 -12.74 -2.24
CA ILE A 221 -2.06 -14.20 -2.06
C ILE A 221 -2.36 -14.88 -3.40
N CYS A 222 -3.21 -14.31 -4.24
CA CYS A 222 -3.47 -14.81 -5.60
C CYS A 222 -2.19 -14.76 -6.45
N ALA A 223 -1.43 -13.66 -6.41
CA ALA A 223 -0.15 -13.54 -7.11
C ALA A 223 0.91 -14.53 -6.60
N LEU A 224 0.92 -14.83 -5.30
CA LEU A 224 1.81 -15.83 -4.73
C LEU A 224 1.52 -17.23 -5.29
N ARG A 225 0.25 -17.56 -5.52
CA ARG A 225 -0.21 -18.88 -6.02
C ARG A 225 -0.18 -19.00 -7.54
N SER A 226 -0.35 -17.90 -8.26
CA SER A 226 -0.45 -17.90 -9.73
C SER A 226 0.88 -18.24 -10.40
N GLN A 227 0.84 -19.14 -11.39
CA GLN A 227 1.98 -19.42 -12.27
C GLN A 227 2.02 -18.48 -13.48
N THR A 228 0.89 -17.92 -13.88
CA THR A 228 0.74 -17.08 -15.06
C THR A 228 1.07 -15.61 -14.83
N GLY A 229 1.29 -15.20 -13.57
CA GLY A 229 1.66 -13.82 -13.22
C GLY A 229 3.16 -13.52 -13.26
N ILE A 230 4.02 -14.53 -13.46
CA ILE A 230 5.48 -14.34 -13.49
C ILE A 230 5.89 -13.51 -14.69
N GLY A 231 6.71 -12.47 -14.47
CA GLY A 231 7.14 -11.54 -15.50
C GLY A 231 6.10 -10.49 -15.87
N GLU A 232 5.00 -10.43 -15.13
CA GLU A 232 3.88 -9.55 -15.41
C GLU A 232 3.76 -8.40 -14.42
N VAL A 233 3.23 -7.29 -14.91
CA VAL A 233 2.72 -6.18 -14.09
C VAL A 233 1.21 -6.32 -14.02
N VAL A 234 0.62 -6.19 -12.82
CA VAL A 234 -0.81 -6.38 -12.60
C VAL A 234 -1.39 -5.31 -11.69
N ASN A 235 -2.43 -4.61 -12.16
CA ASN A 235 -3.19 -3.65 -11.39
C ASN A 235 -4.15 -4.34 -10.40
N LEU A 236 -4.18 -3.85 -9.16
CA LEU A 236 -5.17 -4.24 -8.17
C LEU A 236 -6.01 -3.02 -7.77
N GLY A 237 -7.20 -2.91 -8.33
CA GLY A 237 -8.14 -1.82 -8.04
C GLY A 237 -9.58 -2.31 -7.94
N SER A 238 -10.43 -1.48 -7.36
CA SER A 238 -11.85 -1.81 -7.14
C SER A 238 -12.69 -1.69 -8.41
N ASN A 239 -12.11 -1.13 -9.49
CA ASN A 239 -12.83 -0.74 -10.71
C ASN A 239 -13.97 0.26 -10.47
N PHE A 240 -13.79 1.14 -9.47
CA PHE A 240 -14.70 2.20 -9.09
C PHE A 240 -13.91 3.44 -8.68
N GLU A 241 -14.26 4.59 -9.25
CA GLU A 241 -13.65 5.87 -8.88
C GLU A 241 -14.63 6.79 -8.15
N ILE A 242 -14.11 7.56 -7.21
CA ILE A 242 -14.87 8.55 -6.45
C ILE A 242 -14.00 9.77 -6.18
N SER A 243 -14.60 10.98 -6.16
CA SER A 243 -13.87 12.19 -5.79
C SER A 243 -13.51 12.20 -4.31
N ILE A 244 -12.46 12.94 -3.95
CA ILE A 244 -12.09 13.12 -2.53
C ILE A 244 -13.24 13.78 -1.76
N GLY A 245 -13.95 14.73 -2.38
CA GLY A 245 -15.11 15.39 -1.76
C GLY A 245 -16.26 14.42 -1.50
N ASP A 246 -16.59 13.56 -2.46
CA ASP A 246 -17.68 12.58 -2.31
C ASP A 246 -17.29 11.46 -1.33
N ALA A 247 -16.02 11.04 -1.33
CA ALA A 247 -15.51 10.11 -0.32
C ALA A 247 -15.66 10.68 1.10
N ALA A 248 -15.36 11.98 1.28
CA ALA A 248 -15.56 12.64 2.58
C ALA A 248 -17.04 12.67 3.02
N ARG A 249 -17.95 12.93 2.09
CA ARG A 249 -19.40 12.87 2.37
C ARG A 249 -19.85 11.46 2.72
N ALA A 250 -19.40 10.45 1.98
CA ALA A 250 -19.70 9.05 2.26
C ALA A 250 -19.19 8.61 3.66
N ILE A 251 -18.01 9.08 4.08
CA ILE A 251 -17.50 8.83 5.44
C ILE A 251 -18.41 9.49 6.48
N ALA A 252 -18.82 10.75 6.27
CA ALA A 252 -19.71 11.47 7.17
C ALA A 252 -21.08 10.77 7.32
N GLU A 253 -21.66 10.29 6.20
CA GLU A 253 -22.87 9.48 6.20
C GLU A 253 -22.71 8.20 7.05
N VAL A 254 -21.62 7.44 6.85
CA VAL A 254 -21.33 6.22 7.63
C VAL A 254 -21.16 6.54 9.12
N MET A 255 -20.59 7.70 9.44
CA MET A 255 -20.40 8.15 10.84
C MET A 255 -21.64 8.82 11.44
N GLY A 256 -22.71 9.05 10.67
CA GLY A 256 -23.95 9.65 11.11
C GLY A 256 -23.83 11.13 11.50
N VAL A 257 -22.98 11.90 10.79
CA VAL A 257 -22.71 13.31 11.10
C VAL A 257 -22.75 14.18 9.86
N GLU A 258 -23.10 15.46 10.03
CA GLU A 258 -22.92 16.49 9.01
C GLU A 258 -21.55 17.13 9.15
N ILE A 259 -20.91 17.44 8.02
CA ILE A 259 -19.60 18.08 7.96
C ILE A 259 -19.54 19.24 6.97
N GLU A 260 -18.68 20.19 7.25
CA GLU A 260 -18.24 21.24 6.33
C GLU A 260 -16.82 20.91 5.84
N LEU A 261 -16.58 20.92 4.53
CA LEU A 261 -15.26 20.70 3.96
C LEU A 261 -14.52 22.02 3.80
N LEU A 262 -13.32 22.11 4.34
CA LEU A 262 -12.46 23.28 4.27
C LEU A 262 -11.19 22.94 3.50
N SER A 263 -10.85 23.80 2.52
CA SER A 263 -9.55 23.71 1.84
C SER A 263 -8.44 24.20 2.79
N ASP A 264 -7.40 23.38 2.93
CA ASP A 264 -6.20 23.70 3.73
C ASP A 264 -4.98 23.76 2.82
N LYS A 265 -4.39 24.96 2.73
CA LYS A 265 -3.23 25.20 1.86
C LYS A 265 -2.03 24.32 2.19
N GLN A 266 -1.83 23.93 3.45
CA GLN A 266 -0.74 23.05 3.87
C GLN A 266 -0.88 21.62 3.30
N ARG A 267 -2.10 21.23 2.92
CA ARG A 267 -2.45 19.91 2.39
C ARG A 267 -2.52 19.89 0.85
N LEU A 268 -2.36 21.04 0.21
CA LEU A 268 -2.28 21.12 -1.25
C LEU A 268 -0.91 20.63 -1.73
N ARG A 269 -0.91 19.78 -2.73
CA ARG A 269 0.31 19.40 -3.45
C ARG A 269 0.67 20.51 -4.45
N PRO A 270 1.94 20.62 -4.88
CA PRO A 270 2.27 21.44 -6.02
C PRO A 270 1.40 21.04 -7.23
N ASP A 271 0.87 22.02 -7.97
CA ASP A 271 -0.11 21.79 -9.05
C ASP A 271 0.31 20.70 -10.05
N LYS A 272 1.57 20.71 -10.50
CA LYS A 272 2.09 19.69 -11.43
C LYS A 272 2.34 18.32 -10.80
N SER A 273 2.31 18.23 -9.48
CA SER A 273 2.47 16.99 -8.72
C SER A 273 1.14 16.39 -8.29
N GLU A 274 0.02 17.13 -8.38
CA GLU A 274 -1.30 16.57 -8.12
C GLU A 274 -1.69 15.61 -9.22
N VAL A 275 -2.13 14.42 -8.83
CA VAL A 275 -2.65 13.40 -9.73
C VAL A 275 -4.16 13.56 -9.78
N GLU A 276 -4.69 13.99 -10.90
CA GLU A 276 -6.11 14.36 -11.02
C GLU A 276 -7.04 13.16 -11.03
N ARG A 277 -6.64 12.05 -11.64
CA ARG A 277 -7.52 10.90 -11.82
C ARG A 277 -6.78 9.58 -11.80
N LEU A 278 -7.25 8.64 -10.97
CA LEU A 278 -6.81 7.25 -10.92
C LEU A 278 -8.05 6.33 -10.86
N TRP A 279 -8.22 5.51 -11.91
CA TRP A 279 -9.27 4.49 -12.02
C TRP A 279 -8.72 3.27 -12.74
N ALA A 280 -8.70 2.12 -12.06
CA ALA A 280 -8.06 0.89 -12.53
C ALA A 280 -8.90 0.14 -13.56
N ASP A 281 -8.23 -0.45 -14.56
CA ASP A 281 -8.66 -1.68 -15.19
C ASP A 281 -8.08 -2.85 -14.41
N ASN A 282 -8.92 -3.78 -13.96
CA ASN A 282 -8.50 -4.98 -13.23
C ASN A 282 -8.70 -6.28 -14.04
N SER A 283 -8.92 -6.18 -15.34
CA SER A 283 -9.16 -7.33 -16.23
C SER A 283 -7.98 -8.30 -16.25
N LYS A 284 -6.75 -7.77 -16.21
CA LYS A 284 -5.52 -8.57 -16.16
C LYS A 284 -5.39 -9.35 -14.85
N ALA A 285 -5.75 -8.74 -13.72
CA ALA A 285 -5.78 -9.42 -12.42
C ALA A 285 -6.77 -10.60 -12.42
N ARG A 286 -7.95 -10.42 -12.98
CA ARG A 286 -8.92 -11.52 -13.15
C ARG A 286 -8.34 -12.64 -13.99
N LYS A 287 -7.76 -12.30 -15.15
CA LYS A 287 -7.25 -13.28 -16.12
C LYS A 287 -6.04 -14.06 -15.60
N LEU A 288 -5.06 -13.40 -14.98
CA LEU A 288 -3.78 -13.99 -14.62
C LEU A 288 -3.71 -14.49 -13.19
N LEU A 289 -4.46 -13.87 -12.28
CA LEU A 289 -4.39 -14.15 -10.85
C LEU A 289 -5.68 -14.80 -10.32
N ASP A 290 -6.74 -14.90 -11.12
CA ASP A 290 -8.09 -15.29 -10.67
C ASP A 290 -8.57 -14.41 -9.49
N TRP A 291 -8.25 -13.11 -9.56
CA TRP A 291 -8.57 -12.15 -8.51
C TRP A 291 -9.63 -11.17 -8.96
N GLN A 292 -10.57 -10.88 -8.07
CA GLN A 292 -11.53 -9.79 -8.22
C GLN A 292 -11.84 -9.16 -6.86
N PRO A 293 -12.11 -7.83 -6.82
CA PRO A 293 -12.42 -7.16 -5.57
C PRO A 293 -13.80 -7.59 -5.04
N GLN A 294 -13.86 -7.85 -3.74
CA GLN A 294 -15.11 -8.11 -2.99
C GLN A 294 -15.80 -6.82 -2.54
N TYR A 295 -15.03 -5.75 -2.46
CA TYR A 295 -15.47 -4.41 -2.05
C TYR A 295 -15.51 -3.43 -3.23
N GLY A 296 -15.82 -3.93 -4.43
CA GLY A 296 -15.97 -3.12 -5.65
C GLY A 296 -17.26 -2.32 -5.69
N GLY A 297 -17.28 -1.24 -6.49
CA GLY A 297 -18.43 -0.35 -6.64
C GLY A 297 -18.74 0.49 -5.40
N LEU A 298 -19.79 1.33 -5.49
CA LEU A 298 -20.17 2.24 -4.39
C LEU A 298 -20.59 1.48 -3.13
N ASP A 299 -21.35 0.41 -3.25
CA ASP A 299 -21.81 -0.40 -2.10
C ASP A 299 -20.65 -1.13 -1.43
N GLY A 300 -19.70 -1.66 -2.21
CA GLY A 300 -18.47 -2.25 -1.69
C GLY A 300 -17.62 -1.23 -0.95
N PHE A 301 -17.46 -0.04 -1.52
CA PHE A 301 -16.76 1.07 -0.89
C PHE A 301 -17.40 1.46 0.45
N ARG A 302 -18.74 1.60 0.51
CA ARG A 302 -19.46 1.90 1.76
C ARG A 302 -19.29 0.82 2.82
N ARG A 303 -19.32 -0.47 2.45
CA ARG A 303 -19.05 -1.58 3.38
C ARG A 303 -17.63 -1.50 3.95
N GLY A 304 -16.64 -1.26 3.09
CA GLY A 304 -15.26 -1.07 3.52
C GLY A 304 -15.06 0.14 4.41
N LEU A 305 -15.74 1.26 4.13
CA LEU A 305 -15.76 2.44 5.00
C LEU A 305 -16.36 2.11 6.37
N SER A 306 -17.50 1.40 6.42
CA SER A 306 -18.14 1.00 7.68
C SER A 306 -17.19 0.18 8.54
N ALA A 307 -16.53 -0.84 7.98
CA ALA A 307 -15.56 -1.65 8.70
C ALA A 307 -14.34 -0.82 9.16
N THR A 308 -13.89 0.14 8.34
CA THR A 308 -12.79 1.04 8.69
C THR A 308 -13.18 1.97 9.85
N VAL A 309 -14.37 2.60 9.77
CA VAL A 309 -14.90 3.49 10.81
C VAL A 309 -15.06 2.77 12.14
N GLU A 310 -15.64 1.56 12.13
CA GLU A 310 -15.80 0.75 13.37
C GLU A 310 -14.44 0.47 14.04
N TRP A 311 -13.41 0.14 13.25
CA TRP A 311 -12.08 -0.04 13.79
C TRP A 311 -11.51 1.24 14.42
N PHE A 312 -11.72 2.42 13.78
CA PHE A 312 -11.26 3.71 14.31
C PHE A 312 -12.07 4.20 15.52
N LYS A 313 -13.33 3.75 15.69
CA LYS A 313 -14.14 4.06 16.88
C LYS A 313 -13.59 3.45 18.17
N GLU A 314 -12.84 2.36 18.07
CA GLU A 314 -12.18 1.74 19.23
C GLU A 314 -11.16 2.70 19.85
N PRO A 315 -11.30 3.10 21.15
CA PRO A 315 -10.43 4.08 21.77
C PRO A 315 -8.95 3.69 21.75
N ALA A 316 -8.65 2.38 21.83
CA ALA A 316 -7.28 1.86 21.78
C ALA A 316 -6.62 2.11 20.42
N ASN A 317 -7.40 2.08 19.33
CA ASN A 317 -6.92 2.34 17.99
C ASN A 317 -6.79 3.84 17.75
N LEU A 318 -7.83 4.61 18.10
CA LEU A 318 -7.88 6.06 17.86
C LEU A 318 -6.73 6.82 18.58
N ARG A 319 -6.32 6.39 19.79
CA ARG A 319 -5.21 7.01 20.55
C ARG A 319 -3.88 7.05 19.80
N SER A 320 -3.70 6.18 18.80
CA SER A 320 -2.49 6.15 17.98
C SER A 320 -2.45 7.23 16.90
N TYR A 321 -3.56 7.98 16.75
CA TYR A 321 -3.72 8.99 15.71
C TYR A 321 -3.89 10.38 16.28
N ARG A 322 -3.19 11.33 15.67
CA ARG A 322 -3.28 12.74 16.03
C ARG A 322 -4.04 13.50 14.96
N SER A 323 -5.17 14.10 15.34
CA SER A 323 -6.00 14.90 14.43
C SER A 323 -5.63 16.40 14.44
N ASP A 324 -4.83 16.83 15.41
CA ASP A 324 -4.42 18.23 15.65
C ASP A 324 -3.25 18.68 14.76
N ILE A 325 -2.56 17.75 14.11
CA ILE A 325 -1.41 18.03 13.27
C ILE A 325 -1.62 17.53 11.83
N TYR A 326 -0.89 18.13 10.89
CA TYR A 326 -0.72 17.57 9.56
C TYR A 326 0.39 16.50 9.59
N ASN A 327 0.01 15.25 9.39
CA ASN A 327 0.96 14.13 9.37
C ASN A 327 1.69 14.08 8.02
N LEU A 328 3.00 14.25 8.02
CA LEU A 328 3.90 14.13 6.87
C LEU A 328 4.39 12.70 6.66
#